data_e170bb82d82adc89271ff11d58bdd59f
#
_entry.id   e170bb82d82adc89271ff11d58bdd59f
#
_cell.length_a   1.000
_cell.length_b   1.000
_cell.length_c   1.000
_cell.angle_alpha   90.00
_cell.angle_beta   90.00
_cell.angle_gamma   90.00
#
_symmetry.space_group_name_H-M   'P 1'
#
loop_
_entity.id
_entity.type
_entity.pdbx_description
1 polymer ?
#
loop_
_entity_poly.entity_id
_entity_poly.type
_entity_poly.pdbx_seq_one_letter_code
_entity_poly.pdbx_strand_id
1 'polypeptide(L)'
;MKVDPAELEVFKNLFHSVAEEMGAALRRSAFSPNIKERRDYSCAVFDGNGRVVAMGDHMPVHLGSMPMSVAAARLALKLGHGDIAVLNDPYAGGTHLPDITLVMPVATTHCRMPIADYRSKETGSGLGTRGSGKHLKPELRAAGQAQIGNATPLFYVANRAHHSDMGGAQPASMGLSEEIYQEGLRIPPVILAHGGEVQRDMLAMLLANVRTPREREGDLLAQVAACRLGERRLDELVQKYSARKTVFYLEALQRYSAQVMREALGRIPDGVYRAEDFLDDDGFSRRPVCLRVAIQIRGRQAMVDFNGTSPACRGSVNAVLAITTSAVFYVFRCLLGETVPACAGLMEPIKVRAPEGSVVNAQAPAAVAAGNVETSQRIVDVLLRALAQALPDRIPAASSGTMNNLSFGGIDPRSGQSFAYYETIAGGMGARPRADGLSGVHTHMTNSLNTPIEALESSYPVRVRSYSLRRRSGGAGRYRGGDGVIREIEFLTDVRGSILSDRRAFTPYGLAGGKPGRGGRNELRAKGHVAKLPSKTVFSAPAGSVLRIETPGGGGWGKKD
;
A
#
# COMPACT_ATOMS: atom_id res chain seq x y z
N MET A 1 -4.77 -26.25 -25.07
CA MET A 1 -5.04 -27.01 -23.82
C MET A 1 -6.41 -26.61 -23.31
N LYS A 2 -7.17 -27.52 -22.69
CA LYS A 2 -8.42 -27.22 -21.96
C LYS A 2 -8.06 -26.96 -20.49
N VAL A 3 -8.73 -26.02 -19.85
CA VAL A 3 -8.50 -25.74 -18.43
C VAL A 3 -9.10 -26.87 -17.59
N ASP A 4 -8.28 -27.49 -16.75
CA ASP A 4 -8.72 -28.41 -15.71
C ASP A 4 -8.89 -27.57 -14.41
N PRO A 5 -10.07 -27.59 -13.76
CA PRO A 5 -10.31 -26.83 -12.54
C PRO A 5 -9.39 -27.23 -11.37
N ALA A 6 -9.05 -28.50 -11.24
CA ALA A 6 -8.17 -28.97 -10.18
C ALA A 6 -6.74 -28.45 -10.40
N GLU A 7 -6.22 -28.53 -11.62
CA GLU A 7 -4.92 -27.95 -11.96
C GLU A 7 -4.90 -26.42 -11.82
N LEU A 8 -6.01 -25.73 -12.15
CA LEU A 8 -6.13 -24.29 -11.95
C LEU A 8 -5.94 -23.92 -10.47
N GLU A 9 -6.56 -24.67 -9.57
CA GLU A 9 -6.40 -24.48 -8.12
C GLU A 9 -4.97 -24.78 -7.67
N VAL A 10 -4.34 -25.83 -8.20
CA VAL A 10 -2.93 -26.16 -7.93
C VAL A 10 -2.02 -25.01 -8.36
N PHE A 11 -2.16 -24.49 -9.58
CA PHE A 11 -1.31 -23.40 -10.07
C PHE A 11 -1.56 -22.08 -9.31
N LYS A 12 -2.81 -21.79 -8.91
CA LYS A 12 -3.13 -20.67 -8.03
C LYS A 12 -2.29 -20.73 -6.75
N ASN A 13 -2.30 -21.88 -6.08
CA ASN A 13 -1.59 -22.07 -4.82
C ASN A 13 -0.06 -22.08 -5.01
N LEU A 14 0.44 -22.64 -6.12
CA LEU A 14 1.87 -22.61 -6.44
C LEU A 14 2.39 -21.19 -6.62
N PHE A 15 1.72 -20.34 -7.42
CA PHE A 15 2.14 -18.96 -7.59
C PHE A 15 2.01 -18.16 -6.28
N HIS A 16 0.96 -18.40 -5.51
CA HIS A 16 0.79 -17.77 -4.20
C HIS A 16 1.93 -18.18 -3.23
N SER A 17 2.27 -19.47 -3.19
CA SER A 17 3.37 -19.97 -2.36
C SER A 17 4.71 -19.34 -2.71
N VAL A 18 5.00 -19.05 -3.99
CA VAL A 18 6.23 -18.34 -4.36
C VAL A 18 6.27 -16.95 -3.69
N ALA A 19 5.17 -16.19 -3.75
CA ALA A 19 5.10 -14.87 -3.12
C ALA A 19 5.23 -14.95 -1.59
N GLU A 20 4.59 -15.94 -0.95
CA GLU A 20 4.69 -16.19 0.49
C GLU A 20 6.10 -16.59 0.93
N GLU A 21 6.77 -17.47 0.18
CA GLU A 21 8.16 -17.88 0.47
C GLU A 21 9.13 -16.70 0.33
N MET A 22 8.96 -15.85 -0.70
CA MET A 22 9.70 -14.59 -0.83
C MET A 22 9.52 -13.70 0.39
N GLY A 23 8.28 -13.54 0.85
CA GLY A 23 7.95 -12.75 2.04
C GLY A 23 8.54 -13.32 3.33
N ALA A 24 8.49 -14.64 3.50
CA ALA A 24 9.08 -15.33 4.64
C ALA A 24 10.61 -15.16 4.67
N ALA A 25 11.28 -15.26 3.51
CA ALA A 25 12.72 -15.05 3.38
C ALA A 25 13.09 -13.60 3.70
N LEU A 26 12.37 -12.62 3.11
CA LEU A 26 12.57 -11.20 3.38
C LEU A 26 12.47 -10.90 4.88
N ARG A 27 11.40 -11.33 5.53
CA ARG A 27 11.17 -11.12 6.96
C ARG A 27 12.28 -11.72 7.84
N ARG A 28 12.73 -12.94 7.51
CA ARG A 28 13.75 -13.66 8.31
C ARG A 28 15.14 -13.05 8.20
N SER A 29 15.47 -12.46 7.05
CA SER A 29 16.79 -11.87 6.78
C SER A 29 16.84 -10.35 6.99
N ALA A 30 15.71 -9.67 7.14
CA ALA A 30 15.64 -8.23 7.39
C ALA A 30 16.21 -7.84 8.75
N PHE A 31 16.73 -6.63 8.83
CA PHE A 31 17.36 -6.07 10.03
C PHE A 31 16.39 -5.17 10.81
N SER A 32 15.62 -4.33 10.11
CA SER A 32 14.73 -3.39 10.77
C SER A 32 13.52 -4.06 11.40
N PRO A 33 13.06 -3.57 12.57
CA PRO A 33 11.80 -4.00 13.16
C PRO A 33 10.59 -3.76 12.24
N ASN A 34 10.67 -2.78 11.34
CA ASN A 34 9.60 -2.44 10.43
C ASN A 34 9.27 -3.60 9.47
N ILE A 35 10.29 -4.25 8.90
CA ILE A 35 10.11 -5.41 8.03
C ILE A 35 9.94 -6.68 8.86
N LYS A 36 10.81 -6.88 9.85
CA LYS A 36 10.92 -8.13 10.62
C LYS A 36 9.74 -8.36 11.56
N GLU A 37 9.40 -7.35 12.38
CA GLU A 37 8.39 -7.44 13.43
C GLU A 37 7.02 -6.95 12.94
N ARG A 38 6.99 -5.79 12.27
CA ARG A 38 5.75 -5.16 11.82
C ARG A 38 5.23 -5.73 10.51
N ARG A 39 6.05 -6.46 9.76
CA ARG A 39 5.71 -7.10 8.46
C ARG A 39 5.23 -6.10 7.41
N ASP A 40 5.83 -4.91 7.40
CA ASP A 40 5.46 -3.86 6.45
C ASP A 40 6.18 -4.06 5.11
N TYR A 41 5.78 -5.08 4.40
CA TYR A 41 6.31 -5.46 3.10
C TYR A 41 5.25 -6.20 2.27
N SER A 42 5.52 -6.37 0.97
CA SER A 42 4.78 -7.26 0.09
C SER A 42 5.70 -7.90 -0.94
N CYS A 43 5.38 -9.13 -1.34
CA CYS A 43 6.02 -9.86 -2.41
C CYS A 43 4.99 -10.29 -3.44
N ALA A 44 5.37 -10.31 -4.73
CA ALA A 44 4.45 -10.64 -5.80
C ALA A 44 5.16 -11.27 -7.01
N VAL A 45 4.40 -12.08 -7.73
CA VAL A 45 4.75 -12.69 -9.01
C VAL A 45 3.95 -12.03 -10.12
N PHE A 46 4.61 -11.73 -11.23
CA PHE A 46 4.03 -11.09 -12.40
C PHE A 46 4.29 -11.93 -13.64
N ASP A 47 3.40 -11.84 -14.63
CA ASP A 47 3.64 -12.40 -15.95
C ASP A 47 4.69 -11.62 -16.75
N GLY A 48 5.08 -12.13 -17.92
CA GLY A 48 6.02 -11.48 -18.83
C GLY A 48 5.57 -10.09 -19.33
N ASN A 49 4.28 -9.76 -19.19
CA ASN A 49 3.72 -8.46 -19.50
C ASN A 49 3.70 -7.51 -18.30
N GLY A 50 4.11 -7.96 -17.10
CA GLY A 50 4.09 -7.19 -15.86
C GLY A 50 2.72 -7.12 -15.19
N ARG A 51 1.76 -7.99 -15.54
CA ARG A 51 0.48 -8.11 -14.86
C ARG A 51 0.65 -9.01 -13.64
N VAL A 52 0.16 -8.57 -12.47
CA VAL A 52 0.23 -9.39 -11.26
C VAL A 52 -0.53 -10.70 -11.40
N VAL A 53 0.12 -11.79 -11.04
CA VAL A 53 -0.43 -13.16 -11.05
C VAL A 53 -0.81 -13.62 -9.66
N ALA A 54 0.07 -13.35 -8.69
CA ALA A 54 -0.14 -13.65 -7.29
C ALA A 54 0.60 -12.65 -6.42
N MET A 55 -0.02 -12.30 -5.30
CA MET A 55 0.61 -11.54 -4.20
C MET A 55 0.47 -12.36 -2.93
N GLY A 56 1.44 -12.27 -2.04
CA GLY A 56 1.29 -12.80 -0.69
C GLY A 56 0.23 -12.02 0.11
N ASP A 57 -0.28 -12.62 1.18
CA ASP A 57 -1.27 -12.00 2.08
C ASP A 57 -0.61 -10.95 2.99
N HIS A 58 -0.01 -9.93 2.35
CA HIS A 58 0.78 -8.88 2.97
C HIS A 58 0.00 -7.54 3.03
N MET A 59 0.65 -6.42 2.71
CA MET A 59 0.07 -5.06 2.84
C MET A 59 -0.93 -4.73 1.73
N PRO A 60 -2.21 -4.46 2.04
CA PRO A 60 -3.23 -4.15 1.03
C PRO A 60 -2.94 -2.88 0.20
N VAL A 61 -2.24 -1.90 0.77
CA VAL A 61 -1.86 -0.68 0.06
C VAL A 61 -0.99 -0.95 -1.18
N HIS A 62 -0.36 -2.12 -1.25
CA HIS A 62 0.50 -2.51 -2.36
C HIS A 62 -0.24 -3.21 -3.53
N LEU A 63 -1.50 -3.64 -3.35
CA LEU A 63 -2.25 -4.45 -4.32
C LEU A 63 -2.31 -3.87 -5.73
N GLY A 64 -2.61 -2.59 -5.87
CA GLY A 64 -2.69 -1.91 -7.18
C GLY A 64 -1.44 -1.11 -7.54
N SER A 65 -0.55 -0.83 -6.58
CA SER A 65 0.63 0.01 -6.79
C SER A 65 1.86 -0.77 -7.25
N MET A 66 2.08 -1.99 -6.81
CA MET A 66 3.23 -2.80 -7.27
C MET A 66 3.22 -3.07 -8.77
N PRO A 67 2.07 -3.37 -9.43
CA PRO A 67 2.03 -3.47 -10.89
C PRO A 67 2.50 -2.20 -11.61
N MET A 68 2.22 -1.02 -11.06
CA MET A 68 2.68 0.25 -11.64
C MET A 68 4.19 0.42 -11.52
N SER A 69 4.80 0.01 -10.40
CA SER A 69 6.27 -0.01 -10.24
C SER A 69 6.95 -0.97 -11.21
N VAL A 70 6.39 -2.17 -11.39
CA VAL A 70 6.91 -3.14 -12.36
C VAL A 70 6.81 -2.59 -13.78
N ALA A 71 5.69 -1.96 -14.13
CA ALA A 71 5.52 -1.31 -15.43
C ALA A 71 6.54 -0.18 -15.64
N ALA A 72 6.77 0.67 -14.62
CA ALA A 72 7.75 1.76 -14.68
C ALA A 72 9.19 1.23 -14.88
N ALA A 73 9.59 0.19 -14.13
CA ALA A 73 10.91 -0.43 -14.28
C ALA A 73 11.09 -1.02 -15.69
N ARG A 74 10.07 -1.72 -16.21
CA ARG A 74 10.09 -2.31 -17.56
C ARG A 74 10.17 -1.26 -18.68
N LEU A 75 9.54 -0.11 -18.49
CA LEU A 75 9.57 0.98 -19.47
C LEU A 75 10.89 1.75 -19.46
N ALA A 76 11.44 1.96 -18.28
CA ALA A 76 12.66 2.77 -18.12
C ALA A 76 13.96 1.99 -18.38
N LEU A 77 13.96 0.68 -18.12
CA LEU A 77 15.18 -0.13 -18.09
C LEU A 77 15.10 -1.34 -19.02
N LYS A 78 16.26 -1.68 -19.61
CA LYS A 78 16.47 -2.96 -20.29
C LYS A 78 17.05 -3.94 -19.30
N LEU A 79 16.17 -4.63 -18.56
CA LEU A 79 16.59 -5.59 -17.54
C LEU A 79 16.98 -6.93 -18.17
N GLY A 80 18.21 -7.38 -17.91
CA GLY A 80 18.76 -8.68 -18.30
C GLY A 80 18.65 -9.72 -17.18
N HIS A 81 19.15 -10.94 -17.45
CA HIS A 81 19.22 -12.00 -16.44
C HIS A 81 20.14 -11.57 -15.28
N GLY A 82 19.66 -11.76 -14.06
CA GLY A 82 20.37 -11.36 -12.85
C GLY A 82 20.29 -9.86 -12.52
N ASP A 83 19.66 -9.04 -13.37
CA ASP A 83 19.46 -7.61 -13.08
C ASP A 83 18.31 -7.41 -12.08
N ILE A 84 18.49 -6.47 -11.16
CA ILE A 84 17.45 -6.03 -10.23
C ILE A 84 17.33 -4.52 -10.30
N ALA A 85 16.15 -4.04 -10.68
CA ALA A 85 15.82 -2.62 -10.59
C ALA A 85 15.41 -2.25 -9.17
N VAL A 86 15.74 -1.04 -8.73
CA VAL A 86 15.24 -0.40 -7.50
C VAL A 86 14.53 0.89 -7.85
N LEU A 87 13.41 1.18 -7.17
CA LEU A 87 12.68 2.44 -7.28
C LEU A 87 11.83 2.70 -6.04
N ASN A 88 11.57 3.98 -5.75
CA ASN A 88 10.55 4.41 -4.81
C ASN A 88 9.77 5.64 -5.29
N ASP A 89 10.11 6.19 -6.47
CA ASP A 89 9.51 7.43 -6.99
C ASP A 89 7.98 7.31 -7.12
N PRO A 90 7.20 8.08 -6.32
CA PRO A 90 5.74 8.00 -6.34
C PRO A 90 5.14 8.36 -7.71
N TYR A 91 5.79 9.23 -8.46
CA TYR A 91 5.34 9.71 -9.76
C TYR A 91 5.75 8.78 -10.91
N ALA A 92 6.62 7.80 -10.61
CA ALA A 92 7.05 6.76 -11.53
C ALA A 92 6.57 5.36 -11.05
N GLY A 93 5.35 5.26 -10.54
CA GLY A 93 4.73 3.99 -10.14
C GLY A 93 5.01 3.54 -8.71
N GLY A 94 5.75 4.32 -7.91
CA GLY A 94 5.89 4.13 -6.47
C GLY A 94 4.66 4.60 -5.69
N THR A 95 4.77 4.67 -4.37
CA THR A 95 3.71 5.07 -3.44
C THR A 95 4.11 6.27 -2.61
N HIS A 96 5.09 6.12 -1.74
CA HIS A 96 5.82 7.16 -1.01
C HIS A 96 7.28 6.73 -0.81
N LEU A 97 8.16 7.65 -0.45
CA LEU A 97 9.60 7.38 -0.51
C LEU A 97 10.10 6.25 0.40
N PRO A 98 9.52 5.99 1.60
CA PRO A 98 9.91 4.84 2.40
C PRO A 98 9.68 3.47 1.73
N ASP A 99 8.77 3.37 0.78
CA ASP A 99 8.40 2.11 0.10
C ASP A 99 9.39 1.77 -1.03
N ILE A 100 10.50 1.13 -0.69
CA ILE A 100 11.48 0.67 -1.67
C ILE A 100 10.97 -0.58 -2.37
N THR A 101 10.88 -0.51 -3.71
CA THR A 101 10.46 -1.62 -4.55
C THR A 101 11.65 -2.16 -5.33
N LEU A 102 11.86 -3.48 -5.28
CA LEU A 102 12.78 -4.19 -6.18
C LEU A 102 11.99 -4.96 -7.21
N VAL A 103 12.48 -4.95 -8.46
CA VAL A 103 11.89 -5.66 -9.61
C VAL A 103 12.97 -6.45 -10.33
N MET A 104 12.74 -7.75 -10.48
CA MET A 104 13.68 -8.67 -11.13
C MET A 104 12.97 -9.44 -12.26
N PRO A 105 13.49 -9.44 -13.49
CA PRO A 105 13.01 -10.30 -14.56
C PRO A 105 13.44 -11.75 -14.30
N VAL A 106 12.56 -12.70 -14.60
CA VAL A 106 12.84 -14.13 -14.51
C VAL A 106 12.85 -14.73 -15.90
N ALA A 107 14.05 -15.08 -16.38
CA ALA A 107 14.26 -15.85 -17.58
C ALA A 107 14.60 -17.28 -17.18
N THR A 108 13.76 -18.24 -17.53
CA THR A 108 14.05 -19.63 -17.23
C THR A 108 15.09 -20.17 -18.20
N THR A 109 16.12 -20.85 -17.66
CA THR A 109 17.23 -21.42 -18.44
C THR A 109 16.79 -22.47 -19.46
N HIS A 110 15.58 -22.97 -19.34
CA HIS A 110 15.02 -24.07 -20.15
C HIS A 110 14.05 -23.62 -21.26
N CYS A 111 13.85 -22.33 -21.49
CA CYS A 111 12.88 -21.86 -22.46
C CYS A 111 13.46 -20.93 -23.51
N ARG A 112 13.94 -21.52 -24.62
CA ARG A 112 14.03 -20.82 -25.92
C ARG A 112 12.68 -20.96 -26.65
N MET A 113 11.68 -20.16 -26.30
CA MET A 113 10.46 -20.07 -27.10
C MET A 113 10.65 -19.03 -28.21
N PRO A 114 10.42 -19.39 -29.49
CA PRO A 114 10.40 -18.43 -30.58
C PRO A 114 9.21 -17.48 -30.38
N ILE A 115 9.41 -16.19 -30.60
CA ILE A 115 8.45 -15.09 -30.41
C ILE A 115 7.19 -15.21 -31.31
N ALA A 116 7.16 -16.15 -32.26
CA ALA A 116 6.18 -16.20 -33.35
C ALA A 116 4.76 -16.69 -32.97
N ASP A 117 4.57 -17.39 -31.84
CA ASP A 117 3.32 -18.12 -31.58
C ASP A 117 2.32 -17.42 -30.61
N TYR A 118 2.60 -16.20 -30.17
CA TYR A 118 1.76 -15.50 -29.18
C TYR A 118 1.17 -14.16 -29.68
N ARG A 119 0.88 -14.04 -30.97
CA ARG A 119 -0.02 -12.97 -31.42
C ARG A 119 -1.47 -13.44 -31.31
N SER A 120 -2.17 -13.00 -30.29
CA SER A 120 -3.62 -13.08 -30.24
C SER A 120 -4.21 -12.42 -31.49
N LYS A 121 -5.08 -13.12 -32.19
CA LYS A 121 -5.91 -12.55 -33.23
C LYS A 121 -6.82 -11.51 -32.59
N GLU A 122 -6.44 -10.25 -32.67
CA GLU A 122 -7.37 -9.15 -32.46
C GLU A 122 -8.32 -9.11 -33.61
N THR A 123 -9.56 -9.53 -33.39
CA THR A 123 -10.68 -9.22 -34.27
C THR A 123 -11.04 -7.76 -34.05
N GLY A 124 -10.76 -6.94 -35.05
CA GLY A 124 -11.10 -5.53 -35.08
C GLY A 124 -12.61 -5.28 -35.03
N SER A 125 -13.01 -4.30 -34.26
CA SER A 125 -14.16 -3.47 -34.55
C SER A 125 -13.81 -2.03 -34.17
N GLY A 126 -13.57 -1.22 -35.20
CA GLY A 126 -13.32 0.20 -35.06
C GLY A 126 -14.60 0.95 -34.72
N LEU A 127 -14.44 1.95 -33.88
CA LEU A 127 -15.34 3.12 -33.84
C LEU A 127 -14.48 4.33 -33.52
N GLY A 128 -14.30 5.16 -34.55
CA GLY A 128 -13.59 6.42 -34.44
C GLY A 128 -14.48 7.49 -33.77
N THR A 129 -13.85 8.31 -32.96
CA THR A 129 -14.33 9.67 -32.70
C THR A 129 -13.13 10.62 -32.72
N ARG A 130 -13.21 11.58 -33.67
CA ARG A 130 -12.32 12.74 -33.74
C ARG A 130 -12.65 13.70 -32.59
N GLY A 131 -11.64 14.15 -31.88
CA GLY A 131 -11.70 15.27 -30.95
C GLY A 131 -10.34 15.94 -30.85
N SER A 132 -10.24 17.14 -31.35
CA SER A 132 -9.07 17.99 -31.41
C SER A 132 -8.71 18.52 -30.01
N GLY A 133 -7.47 18.38 -29.59
CA GLY A 133 -6.91 19.03 -28.40
C GLY A 133 -5.40 18.88 -28.38
N LYS A 134 -4.70 19.89 -28.91
CA LYS A 134 -3.24 20.00 -28.83
C LYS A 134 -2.86 20.36 -27.41
N HIS A 135 -2.16 19.49 -26.67
CA HIS A 135 -1.14 19.86 -25.67
C HIS A 135 -0.16 18.70 -25.49
N LEU A 136 1.09 19.03 -25.64
CA LEU A 136 2.36 18.34 -25.38
C LEU A 136 2.24 16.95 -24.71
N LYS A 137 2.29 15.93 -25.56
CA LYS A 137 2.72 14.59 -25.13
C LYS A 137 4.26 14.62 -25.01
N PRO A 138 4.86 14.15 -23.90
CA PRO A 138 6.20 13.62 -24.01
C PRO A 138 6.10 12.44 -24.99
N GLU A 139 6.80 12.52 -26.10
CA GLU A 139 6.90 11.42 -27.04
C GLU A 139 7.47 10.18 -26.34
N LEU A 140 6.58 9.30 -25.91
CA LEU A 140 6.91 7.90 -25.66
C LEU A 140 7.23 7.28 -27.02
N ARG A 141 8.49 7.47 -27.47
CA ARG A 141 9.03 6.63 -28.55
C ARG A 141 8.82 5.18 -28.09
N ALA A 142 8.15 4.42 -28.94
CA ALA A 142 8.02 2.98 -28.78
C ALA A 142 9.42 2.39 -28.55
N ALA A 143 9.77 2.21 -27.29
CA ALA A 143 10.98 1.51 -26.88
C ALA A 143 10.74 0.05 -27.27
N GLY A 144 11.50 -0.40 -28.25
CA GLY A 144 11.49 -1.78 -28.71
C GLY A 144 11.65 -2.74 -27.53
N GLN A 145 10.99 -3.88 -27.63
CA GLN A 145 11.00 -4.97 -26.67
C GLN A 145 12.40 -5.18 -26.08
N ALA A 146 12.54 -5.02 -24.76
CA ALA A 146 13.80 -5.28 -24.07
C ALA A 146 14.08 -6.79 -24.16
N GLN A 147 15.10 -7.16 -24.90
CA GLN A 147 15.56 -8.55 -25.00
C GLN A 147 16.61 -8.81 -23.92
N ILE A 148 16.37 -9.82 -23.10
CA ILE A 148 17.39 -10.41 -22.23
C ILE A 148 18.20 -11.36 -23.11
N GLY A 149 19.39 -11.01 -23.58
CA GLY A 149 20.25 -11.88 -24.36
C GLY A 149 19.45 -12.79 -25.33
N ASN A 150 18.55 -12.27 -26.13
CA ASN A 150 17.62 -12.93 -27.05
C ASN A 150 16.42 -13.68 -26.41
N ALA A 151 16.15 -13.62 -25.12
CA ALA A 151 14.95 -14.23 -24.49
C ALA A 151 14.08 -13.19 -23.79
N THR A 152 12.77 -13.19 -24.08
CA THR A 152 11.79 -12.38 -23.33
C THR A 152 11.55 -13.01 -21.96
N PRO A 153 11.51 -12.23 -20.84
CA PRO A 153 11.22 -12.80 -19.53
C PRO A 153 9.84 -13.44 -19.51
N LEU A 154 9.75 -14.65 -18.94
CA LEU A 154 8.45 -15.32 -18.73
C LEU A 154 7.69 -14.72 -17.57
N PHE A 155 8.41 -14.23 -16.55
CA PHE A 155 7.87 -13.67 -15.34
C PHE A 155 8.69 -12.47 -14.88
N TYR A 156 8.12 -11.73 -13.94
CA TYR A 156 8.85 -10.85 -13.04
C TYR A 156 8.50 -11.23 -11.61
N VAL A 157 9.45 -11.05 -10.72
CA VAL A 157 9.20 -11.01 -9.27
C VAL A 157 9.48 -9.62 -8.77
N ALA A 158 8.69 -9.18 -7.81
CA ALA A 158 8.93 -7.92 -7.14
C ALA A 158 8.64 -8.06 -5.64
N ASN A 159 9.38 -7.29 -4.86
CA ASN A 159 9.03 -7.04 -3.48
C ASN A 159 9.09 -5.55 -3.18
N ARG A 160 8.29 -5.12 -2.21
CA ARG A 160 8.28 -3.76 -1.66
C ARG A 160 8.36 -3.86 -0.17
N ALA A 161 9.20 -3.06 0.44
CA ALA A 161 9.32 -2.95 1.89
C ALA A 161 9.35 -1.48 2.31
N HIS A 162 8.67 -1.17 3.41
CA HIS A 162 8.71 0.15 4.03
C HIS A 162 9.97 0.27 4.88
N HIS A 163 10.92 1.04 4.41
CA HIS A 163 12.16 1.33 5.13
C HIS A 163 11.93 2.39 6.21
N SER A 164 12.46 2.15 7.41
CA SER A 164 12.24 3.05 8.55
C SER A 164 12.83 4.44 8.37
N ASP A 165 13.74 4.66 7.42
CA ASP A 165 14.31 5.97 7.10
C ASP A 165 14.91 5.98 5.69
N MET A 166 14.51 6.95 4.90
CA MET A 166 15.03 7.24 3.57
C MET A 166 15.55 8.68 3.46
N GLY A 167 16.01 9.24 4.58
CA GLY A 167 16.50 10.62 4.65
C GLY A 167 15.38 11.63 4.85
N GLY A 168 15.54 12.81 4.27
CA GLY A 168 14.58 13.90 4.37
C GLY A 168 14.65 14.70 5.67
N ALA A 169 13.72 15.63 5.84
CA ALA A 169 13.73 16.62 6.91
C ALA A 169 13.36 16.05 8.29
N GLN A 170 12.61 14.94 8.34
CA GLN A 170 12.15 14.33 9.57
C GLN A 170 12.67 12.90 9.71
N PRO A 171 12.96 12.42 10.95
CA PRO A 171 13.25 11.01 11.18
C PRO A 171 12.15 10.11 10.60
N ALA A 172 12.56 8.97 10.06
CA ALA A 172 11.69 7.98 9.43
C ALA A 172 10.97 8.45 8.16
N SER A 173 11.37 9.58 7.55
CA SER A 173 10.81 10.08 6.27
C SER A 173 9.28 10.25 6.28
N MET A 174 8.67 10.37 7.45
CA MET A 174 7.23 10.48 7.68
C MET A 174 6.93 11.71 8.52
N GLY A 175 6.81 12.86 7.87
CA GLY A 175 6.58 14.11 8.54
C GLY A 175 5.69 15.08 7.77
N LEU A 176 5.48 16.26 8.35
CA LEU A 176 4.88 17.36 7.61
C LEU A 176 5.88 17.86 6.58
N SER A 177 5.48 17.81 5.32
CA SER A 177 6.25 18.22 4.15
C SER A 177 5.36 18.97 3.18
N GLU A 178 5.92 19.92 2.45
CA GLU A 178 5.23 20.68 1.41
C GLU A 178 5.59 20.16 0.01
N GLU A 179 6.78 19.57 -0.10
CA GLU A 179 7.31 19.02 -1.34
C GLU A 179 7.97 17.66 -1.10
N ILE A 180 7.96 16.81 -2.11
CA ILE A 180 8.56 15.48 -2.08
C ILE A 180 10.04 15.47 -1.68
N TYR A 181 10.79 16.53 -2.01
CA TYR A 181 12.21 16.66 -1.69
C TYR A 181 12.50 16.72 -0.18
N GLN A 182 11.51 17.11 0.62
CA GLN A 182 11.61 17.13 2.09
C GLN A 182 11.35 15.75 2.71
N GLU A 183 10.72 14.84 1.97
CA GLU A 183 10.33 13.51 2.46
C GLU A 183 11.48 12.49 2.40
N GLY A 184 12.50 12.70 1.55
CA GLY A 184 13.65 11.82 1.48
C GLY A 184 14.24 11.67 0.09
N LEU A 185 15.09 10.66 -0.07
CA LEU A 185 15.72 10.33 -1.33
C LEU A 185 14.71 9.72 -2.31
N ARG A 186 14.46 10.40 -3.43
CA ARG A 186 13.63 9.91 -4.52
C ARG A 186 14.48 9.13 -5.52
N ILE A 187 14.16 7.85 -5.70
CA ILE A 187 14.86 6.91 -6.56
C ILE A 187 13.96 6.58 -7.76
N PRO A 188 14.27 7.11 -8.96
CA PRO A 188 13.60 6.64 -10.18
C PRO A 188 14.00 5.19 -10.46
N PRO A 189 13.36 4.50 -11.43
CA PRO A 189 13.81 3.16 -11.80
C PRO A 189 15.29 3.17 -12.21
N VAL A 190 16.16 2.52 -11.42
CA VAL A 190 17.61 2.37 -11.66
C VAL A 190 18.03 0.95 -11.33
N ILE A 191 19.19 0.51 -11.85
CA ILE A 191 19.73 -0.83 -11.61
C ILE A 191 20.47 -0.86 -10.26
N LEU A 192 19.99 -1.68 -9.32
CA LEU A 192 20.66 -1.97 -8.06
C LEU A 192 21.62 -3.16 -8.16
N ALA A 193 21.26 -4.19 -8.94
CA ALA A 193 22.15 -5.31 -9.23
C ALA A 193 22.19 -5.56 -10.74
N HIS A 194 23.37 -5.88 -11.25
CA HIS A 194 23.61 -6.17 -12.65
C HIS A 194 24.29 -7.53 -12.80
N GLY A 195 23.74 -8.41 -13.65
CA GLY A 195 24.28 -9.74 -13.87
C GLY A 195 24.41 -10.60 -12.60
N GLY A 196 23.57 -10.37 -11.60
CA GLY A 196 23.62 -11.04 -10.30
C GLY A 196 24.45 -10.33 -9.23
N GLU A 197 25.20 -9.28 -9.57
CA GLU A 197 26.08 -8.58 -8.62
C GLU A 197 25.50 -7.21 -8.21
N VAL A 198 25.41 -6.96 -6.89
CA VAL A 198 24.95 -5.67 -6.35
C VAL A 198 25.95 -4.57 -6.69
N GLN A 199 25.46 -3.46 -7.24
CA GLN A 199 26.26 -2.32 -7.64
C GLN A 199 26.69 -1.52 -6.40
N ARG A 200 27.98 -1.62 -6.03
CA ARG A 200 28.52 -1.04 -4.78
C ARG A 200 28.35 0.48 -4.71
N ASP A 201 28.57 1.17 -5.83
CA ASP A 201 28.46 2.63 -5.89
C ASP A 201 27.01 3.10 -5.69
N MET A 202 26.05 2.39 -6.30
CA MET A 202 24.62 2.63 -6.10
C MET A 202 24.23 2.41 -4.63
N LEU A 203 24.65 1.29 -4.05
CA LEU A 203 24.37 0.99 -2.65
C LEU A 203 24.99 2.06 -1.72
N ALA A 204 26.26 2.44 -1.96
CA ALA A 204 26.94 3.48 -1.18
C ALA A 204 26.21 4.83 -1.25
N MET A 205 25.73 5.22 -2.46
CA MET A 205 24.94 6.43 -2.64
C MET A 205 23.62 6.38 -1.82
N LEU A 206 22.90 5.26 -1.85
CA LEU A 206 21.68 5.09 -1.06
C LEU A 206 21.96 5.22 0.44
N LEU A 207 23.00 4.54 0.91
CA LEU A 207 23.36 4.49 2.34
C LEU A 207 23.89 5.83 2.87
N ALA A 208 24.53 6.65 2.03
CA ALA A 208 24.97 7.99 2.40
C ALA A 208 23.84 8.98 2.69
N ASN A 209 22.60 8.68 2.24
CA ASN A 209 21.44 9.56 2.36
C ASN A 209 20.47 9.17 3.48
N VAL A 210 20.81 8.18 4.33
CA VAL A 210 19.93 7.67 5.38
C VAL A 210 20.60 7.76 6.76
N ARG A 211 19.80 7.86 7.83
CA ARG A 211 20.27 7.98 9.22
C ARG A 211 20.75 6.68 9.81
N THR A 212 20.26 5.54 9.31
CA THR A 212 20.54 4.20 9.83
C THR A 212 21.10 3.28 8.73
N PRO A 213 22.32 3.56 8.19
CA PRO A 213 22.84 2.88 7.00
C PRO A 213 22.99 1.37 7.16
N ARG A 214 23.41 0.89 8.34
CA ARG A 214 23.57 -0.56 8.59
C ARG A 214 22.26 -1.33 8.48
N GLU A 215 21.17 -0.78 9.03
CA GLU A 215 19.84 -1.41 8.90
C GLU A 215 19.35 -1.37 7.45
N ARG A 216 19.56 -0.23 6.75
CA ARG A 216 19.13 -0.07 5.35
C ARG A 216 19.86 -1.02 4.42
N GLU A 217 21.17 -1.19 4.61
CA GLU A 217 21.97 -2.17 3.86
C GLU A 217 21.42 -3.59 4.06
N GLY A 218 21.23 -4.00 5.32
CA GLY A 218 20.68 -5.32 5.65
C GLY A 218 19.30 -5.55 5.04
N ASP A 219 18.40 -4.55 5.10
CA ASP A 219 17.05 -4.64 4.53
C ASP A 219 17.08 -4.69 2.99
N LEU A 220 17.93 -3.89 2.32
CA LEU A 220 18.08 -3.94 0.86
C LEU A 220 18.63 -5.29 0.38
N LEU A 221 19.64 -5.83 1.06
CA LEU A 221 20.19 -7.15 0.74
C LEU A 221 19.17 -8.27 0.99
N ALA A 222 18.33 -8.15 2.02
CA ALA A 222 17.22 -9.07 2.28
C ALA A 222 16.17 -9.03 1.14
N GLN A 223 15.86 -7.84 0.61
CA GLN A 223 14.98 -7.69 -0.54
C GLN A 223 15.59 -8.32 -1.81
N VAL A 224 16.90 -8.16 -2.05
CA VAL A 224 17.63 -8.83 -3.16
C VAL A 224 17.54 -10.34 -3.01
N ALA A 225 17.79 -10.88 -1.81
CA ALA A 225 17.71 -12.32 -1.53
C ALA A 225 16.28 -12.87 -1.76
N ALA A 226 15.25 -12.10 -1.40
CA ALA A 226 13.86 -12.49 -1.67
C ALA A 226 13.55 -12.56 -3.18
N CYS A 227 14.03 -11.60 -4.00
CA CYS A 227 13.91 -11.66 -5.46
C CYS A 227 14.56 -12.93 -6.03
N ARG A 228 15.79 -13.25 -5.62
CA ARG A 228 16.51 -14.45 -6.07
C ARG A 228 15.82 -15.75 -5.66
N LEU A 229 15.18 -15.76 -4.48
CA LEU A 229 14.36 -16.91 -4.08
C LEU A 229 13.16 -17.08 -5.01
N GLY A 230 12.45 -15.99 -5.32
CA GLY A 230 11.32 -16.00 -6.24
C GLY A 230 11.69 -16.47 -7.63
N GLU A 231 12.83 -16.01 -8.19
CA GLU A 231 13.38 -16.50 -9.46
C GLU A 231 13.59 -18.01 -9.43
N ARG A 232 14.32 -18.52 -8.42
CA ARG A 232 14.58 -19.95 -8.28
C ARG A 232 13.31 -20.80 -8.19
N ARG A 233 12.31 -20.35 -7.40
CA ARG A 233 11.03 -21.06 -7.27
C ARG A 233 10.22 -21.09 -8.55
N LEU A 234 10.23 -20.01 -9.32
CA LEU A 234 9.59 -19.98 -10.63
C LEU A 234 10.31 -20.87 -11.66
N ASP A 235 11.65 -20.92 -11.62
CA ASP A 235 12.41 -21.82 -12.48
C ASP A 235 12.12 -23.30 -12.15
N GLU A 236 12.11 -23.70 -10.86
CA GLU A 236 11.69 -25.03 -10.39
C GLU A 236 10.28 -25.40 -10.87
N LEU A 237 9.36 -24.43 -10.86
CA LEU A 237 7.98 -24.61 -11.32
C LEU A 237 7.92 -24.88 -12.83
N VAL A 238 8.70 -24.13 -13.61
CA VAL A 238 8.80 -24.32 -15.07
C VAL A 238 9.48 -25.64 -15.41
N GLN A 239 10.50 -26.04 -14.69
CA GLN A 239 11.14 -27.35 -14.87
C GLN A 239 10.15 -28.51 -14.64
N LYS A 240 9.33 -28.40 -13.58
CA LYS A 240 8.36 -29.43 -13.21
C LYS A 240 7.17 -29.54 -14.18
N TYR A 241 6.64 -28.42 -14.64
CA TYR A 241 5.37 -28.36 -15.37
C TYR A 241 5.50 -27.94 -16.83
N SER A 242 6.66 -27.57 -17.32
CA SER A 242 6.99 -26.89 -18.56
C SER A 242 6.53 -25.43 -18.62
N ALA A 243 7.25 -24.59 -19.35
CA ALA A 243 6.90 -23.18 -19.57
C ALA A 243 5.51 -23.01 -20.20
N ARG A 244 5.19 -23.84 -21.22
CA ARG A 244 3.90 -23.80 -21.92
C ARG A 244 2.72 -24.02 -20.98
N LYS A 245 2.82 -25.03 -20.09
CA LYS A 245 1.74 -25.34 -19.15
C LYS A 245 1.63 -24.27 -18.07
N THR A 246 2.76 -23.80 -17.56
CA THR A 246 2.81 -22.74 -16.52
C THR A 246 2.18 -21.44 -17.02
N VAL A 247 2.55 -20.95 -18.21
CA VAL A 247 1.97 -19.74 -18.82
C VAL A 247 0.48 -19.94 -19.13
N PHE A 248 0.07 -21.12 -19.60
CA PHE A 248 -1.34 -21.42 -19.88
C PHE A 248 -2.21 -21.26 -18.62
N TYR A 249 -1.80 -21.82 -17.47
CA TYR A 249 -2.56 -21.70 -16.23
C TYR A 249 -2.48 -20.30 -15.61
N LEU A 250 -1.37 -19.59 -15.78
CA LEU A 250 -1.27 -18.19 -15.43
C LEU A 250 -2.35 -17.34 -16.13
N GLU A 251 -2.48 -17.47 -17.45
CA GLU A 251 -3.51 -16.77 -18.20
C GLU A 251 -4.92 -17.27 -17.87
N ALA A 252 -5.08 -18.55 -17.55
CA ALA A 252 -6.36 -19.08 -17.11
C ALA A 252 -6.80 -18.46 -15.77
N LEU A 253 -5.86 -18.23 -14.83
CA LEU A 253 -6.13 -17.52 -13.57
C LEU A 253 -6.58 -16.07 -13.79
N GLN A 254 -5.95 -15.36 -14.73
CA GLN A 254 -6.37 -14.00 -15.08
C GLN A 254 -7.81 -13.97 -15.60
N ARG A 255 -8.14 -14.86 -16.55
CA ARG A 255 -9.50 -14.97 -17.09
C ARG A 255 -10.53 -15.39 -16.03
N TYR A 256 -10.18 -16.35 -15.20
CA TYR A 256 -11.03 -16.81 -14.09
C TYR A 256 -11.36 -15.65 -13.14
N SER A 257 -10.36 -14.92 -12.69
CA SER A 257 -10.55 -13.80 -11.77
C SER A 257 -11.36 -12.66 -12.37
N ALA A 258 -11.13 -12.35 -13.66
CA ALA A 258 -11.93 -11.37 -14.39
C ALA A 258 -13.40 -11.79 -14.48
N GLN A 259 -13.67 -13.07 -14.74
CA GLN A 259 -15.03 -13.60 -14.79
C GLN A 259 -15.72 -13.54 -13.43
N VAL A 260 -15.04 -13.95 -12.36
CA VAL A 260 -15.59 -13.88 -10.99
C VAL A 260 -15.94 -12.44 -10.61
N MET A 261 -15.07 -11.47 -10.94
CA MET A 261 -15.38 -10.06 -10.69
C MET A 261 -16.57 -9.58 -11.52
N ARG A 262 -16.66 -9.93 -12.82
CA ARG A 262 -17.82 -9.60 -13.65
C ARG A 262 -19.11 -10.15 -13.08
N GLU A 263 -19.09 -11.36 -12.55
CA GLU A 263 -20.28 -11.96 -11.90
C GLU A 263 -20.64 -11.26 -10.59
N ALA A 264 -19.64 -10.88 -9.80
CA ALA A 264 -19.87 -10.11 -8.58
C ALA A 264 -20.48 -8.74 -8.88
N LEU A 265 -19.98 -8.05 -9.90
CA LEU A 265 -20.52 -6.76 -10.36
C LEU A 265 -21.96 -6.91 -10.89
N GLY A 266 -22.25 -7.98 -11.64
CA GLY A 266 -23.60 -8.26 -12.15
C GLY A 266 -24.67 -8.53 -11.08
N ARG A 267 -24.27 -8.72 -9.81
CA ARG A 267 -25.16 -8.84 -8.65
C ARG A 267 -25.45 -7.51 -7.95
N ILE A 268 -24.74 -6.45 -8.36
CA ILE A 268 -24.95 -5.10 -7.84
C ILE A 268 -25.95 -4.41 -8.80
N PRO A 269 -27.03 -3.78 -8.33
CA PRO A 269 -27.98 -3.09 -9.18
C PRO A 269 -27.27 -2.02 -10.04
N ASP A 270 -27.70 -1.87 -11.28
CA ASP A 270 -27.24 -0.81 -12.16
C ASP A 270 -27.60 0.55 -11.55
N GLY A 271 -26.65 1.49 -11.58
CA GLY A 271 -26.84 2.81 -10.99
C GLY A 271 -25.57 3.59 -10.80
N VAL A 272 -25.72 4.77 -10.20
CA VAL A 272 -24.59 5.65 -9.82
C VAL A 272 -24.67 5.96 -8.33
N TYR A 273 -23.75 5.43 -7.58
CA TYR A 273 -23.65 5.54 -6.14
C TYR A 273 -22.60 6.57 -5.75
N ARG A 274 -23.00 7.62 -5.04
CA ARG A 274 -22.13 8.75 -4.71
C ARG A 274 -21.92 8.87 -3.22
N ALA A 275 -20.70 9.21 -2.84
CA ALA A 275 -20.37 9.54 -1.46
C ALA A 275 -19.27 10.60 -1.40
N GLU A 276 -19.19 11.27 -0.26
CA GLU A 276 -18.10 12.15 0.09
C GLU A 276 -17.68 11.92 1.55
N ASP A 277 -16.41 12.15 1.83
CA ASP A 277 -15.84 12.14 3.18
C ASP A 277 -14.66 13.14 3.23
N PHE A 278 -14.16 13.44 4.43
CA PHE A 278 -13.20 14.52 4.62
C PHE A 278 -12.01 14.03 5.43
N LEU A 279 -10.79 14.40 5.01
CA LEU A 279 -9.65 14.45 5.93
C LEU A 279 -9.79 15.67 6.82
N ASP A 280 -9.29 15.59 8.05
CA ASP A 280 -9.40 16.67 9.03
C ASP A 280 -8.79 17.96 8.53
N ASP A 281 -7.60 17.89 7.94
CA ASP A 281 -6.81 18.98 7.39
C ASP A 281 -5.62 18.44 6.57
N ASP A 282 -4.78 19.34 6.04
CA ASP A 282 -3.52 18.99 5.34
C ASP A 282 -2.26 19.16 6.23
N GLY A 283 -2.42 19.50 7.50
CA GLY A 283 -1.35 19.76 8.45
C GLY A 283 -0.83 21.22 8.46
N PHE A 284 -1.12 22.01 7.44
CA PHE A 284 -0.74 23.44 7.32
C PHE A 284 -1.94 24.38 7.43
N SER A 285 -3.04 24.00 6.82
CA SER A 285 -4.32 24.70 6.95
C SER A 285 -5.28 23.88 7.81
N ARG A 286 -6.22 24.53 8.50
CA ARG A 286 -7.31 23.85 9.24
C ARG A 286 -8.53 23.58 8.35
N ARG A 287 -8.35 23.58 7.03
CA ARG A 287 -9.43 23.36 6.07
C ARG A 287 -9.59 21.86 5.81
N PRO A 288 -10.81 21.31 5.91
CA PRO A 288 -11.06 19.94 5.54
C PRO A 288 -10.74 19.68 4.07
N VAL A 289 -10.18 18.50 3.79
CA VAL A 289 -9.89 18.04 2.43
C VAL A 289 -10.96 17.07 2.01
N CYS A 290 -11.77 17.43 1.02
CA CYS A 290 -12.90 16.64 0.54
C CYS A 290 -12.45 15.55 -0.44
N LEU A 291 -12.89 14.31 -0.21
CA LEU A 291 -12.82 13.22 -1.15
C LEU A 291 -14.24 12.89 -1.63
N ARG A 292 -14.44 12.87 -2.94
CA ARG A 292 -15.71 12.49 -3.58
C ARG A 292 -15.51 11.30 -4.48
N VAL A 293 -16.52 10.44 -4.54
CA VAL A 293 -16.55 9.32 -5.48
C VAL A 293 -17.94 9.12 -6.05
N ALA A 294 -17.99 8.75 -7.32
CA ALA A 294 -19.15 8.21 -7.99
C ALA A 294 -18.78 6.82 -8.53
N ILE A 295 -19.47 5.79 -8.06
CA ILE A 295 -19.33 4.41 -8.55
C ILE A 295 -20.51 4.15 -9.47
N GLN A 296 -20.25 4.05 -10.78
CA GLN A 296 -21.25 3.68 -11.77
C GLN A 296 -21.14 2.18 -12.05
N ILE A 297 -22.21 1.46 -11.79
CA ILE A 297 -22.38 0.04 -12.15
C ILE A 297 -23.25 -0.01 -13.38
N ARG A 298 -22.80 -0.74 -14.42
CA ARG A 298 -23.56 -1.00 -15.63
C ARG A 298 -23.32 -2.44 -16.07
N GLY A 299 -24.30 -3.29 -15.88
CA GLY A 299 -24.22 -4.73 -16.11
C GLY A 299 -23.08 -5.35 -15.31
N ARG A 300 -22.03 -5.81 -15.97
CA ARG A 300 -20.88 -6.49 -15.37
C ARG A 300 -19.61 -5.63 -15.34
N GLN A 301 -19.77 -4.32 -15.34
CA GLN A 301 -18.66 -3.34 -15.36
C GLN A 301 -18.86 -2.26 -14.30
N ALA A 302 -17.77 -1.73 -13.79
CA ALA A 302 -17.75 -0.61 -12.87
C ALA A 302 -16.85 0.52 -13.39
N MET A 303 -17.31 1.77 -13.22
CA MET A 303 -16.51 2.98 -13.36
C MET A 303 -16.45 3.67 -12.00
N VAL A 304 -15.27 3.87 -11.47
CA VAL A 304 -15.02 4.59 -10.22
C VAL A 304 -14.43 5.96 -10.59
N ASP A 305 -15.20 7.02 -10.37
CA ASP A 305 -14.84 8.39 -10.73
C ASP A 305 -14.71 9.25 -9.48
N PHE A 306 -13.53 9.83 -9.28
CA PHE A 306 -13.21 10.74 -8.18
C PHE A 306 -13.37 12.22 -8.55
N ASN A 307 -14.06 12.54 -9.63
CA ASN A 307 -14.30 13.93 -10.01
C ASN A 307 -15.00 14.71 -8.89
N GLY A 308 -14.56 15.96 -8.65
CA GLY A 308 -15.03 16.80 -7.55
C GLY A 308 -14.33 16.59 -6.22
N THR A 309 -13.32 15.71 -6.16
CA THR A 309 -12.35 15.65 -5.04
C THR A 309 -11.49 16.90 -5.01
N SER A 310 -11.08 17.35 -3.83
CA SER A 310 -10.22 18.52 -3.63
C SER A 310 -8.97 18.50 -4.50
N PRO A 311 -8.47 19.65 -4.97
CA PRO A 311 -7.15 19.77 -5.55
C PRO A 311 -6.06 19.25 -4.61
N ALA A 312 -4.87 18.99 -5.12
CA ALA A 312 -3.70 18.68 -4.30
C ALA A 312 -3.47 19.79 -3.26
N CYS A 313 -3.13 19.36 -2.05
CA CYS A 313 -2.94 20.22 -0.90
C CYS A 313 -1.47 20.58 -0.72
N ARG A 314 -1.20 21.61 0.10
CA ARG A 314 0.16 21.99 0.49
C ARG A 314 0.87 20.90 1.28
N GLY A 315 0.14 20.20 2.17
CA GLY A 315 0.71 19.16 3.03
C GLY A 315 0.79 17.78 2.38
N SER A 316 1.41 16.84 3.07
CA SER A 316 1.76 15.51 2.60
C SER A 316 0.59 14.51 2.46
N VAL A 317 -0.67 14.98 2.59
CA VAL A 317 -1.86 14.12 2.45
C VAL A 317 -2.21 13.76 1.01
N ASN A 318 -1.45 14.24 0.03
CA ASN A 318 -1.69 13.94 -1.39
C ASN A 318 -1.36 12.48 -1.70
N ALA A 319 -2.26 11.79 -2.36
CA ALA A 319 -2.06 10.42 -2.84
C ALA A 319 -1.78 10.42 -4.35
N VAL A 320 -0.86 9.57 -4.78
CA VAL A 320 -0.63 9.31 -6.21
C VAL A 320 -1.65 8.31 -6.75
N LEU A 321 -1.80 8.24 -8.08
CA LEU A 321 -2.76 7.34 -8.74
C LEU A 321 -2.58 5.87 -8.32
N ALA A 322 -1.34 5.45 -8.05
CA ALA A 322 -1.03 4.10 -7.60
C ALA A 322 -1.75 3.74 -6.28
N ILE A 323 -1.81 4.67 -5.34
CA ILE A 323 -2.52 4.50 -4.06
C ILE A 323 -4.04 4.44 -4.27
N THR A 324 -4.58 5.33 -5.08
CA THR A 324 -6.01 5.36 -5.41
C THR A 324 -6.44 4.05 -6.07
N THR A 325 -5.64 3.54 -7.02
CA THR A 325 -5.88 2.25 -7.67
C THR A 325 -5.82 1.10 -6.67
N SER A 326 -4.86 1.11 -5.72
CA SER A 326 -4.78 0.10 -4.67
C SER A 326 -6.02 0.07 -3.78
N ALA A 327 -6.53 1.24 -3.38
CA ALA A 327 -7.73 1.34 -2.55
C ALA A 327 -8.98 0.83 -3.28
N VAL A 328 -9.12 1.15 -4.58
CA VAL A 328 -10.20 0.60 -5.41
C VAL A 328 -10.07 -0.92 -5.52
N PHE A 329 -8.88 -1.44 -5.85
CA PHE A 329 -8.64 -2.87 -5.93
C PHE A 329 -9.02 -3.58 -4.63
N TYR A 330 -8.55 -3.06 -3.50
CA TYR A 330 -8.86 -3.59 -2.17
C TYR A 330 -10.38 -3.67 -1.93
N VAL A 331 -11.13 -2.59 -2.15
CA VAL A 331 -12.57 -2.54 -1.87
C VAL A 331 -13.33 -3.54 -2.73
N PHE A 332 -13.05 -3.60 -4.04
CA PHE A 332 -13.73 -4.56 -4.91
C PHE A 332 -13.29 -6.00 -4.62
N ARG A 333 -12.04 -6.24 -4.23
CA ARG A 333 -11.57 -7.56 -3.78
C ARG A 333 -12.34 -8.03 -2.53
N CYS A 334 -12.66 -7.12 -1.59
CA CYS A 334 -13.45 -7.44 -0.40
C CYS A 334 -14.91 -7.86 -0.70
N LEU A 335 -15.41 -7.60 -1.90
CA LEU A 335 -16.73 -8.08 -2.33
C LEU A 335 -16.73 -9.57 -2.74
N LEU A 336 -15.54 -10.17 -2.87
CA LEU A 336 -15.35 -11.56 -3.30
C LEU A 336 -15.06 -12.48 -2.11
N GLY A 337 -15.17 -13.79 -2.33
CA GLY A 337 -14.74 -14.80 -1.36
C GLY A 337 -13.21 -14.88 -1.24
N GLU A 338 -12.71 -15.44 -0.15
CA GLU A 338 -11.28 -15.55 0.16
C GLU A 338 -10.51 -16.40 -0.86
N THR A 339 -11.16 -17.37 -1.48
CA THR A 339 -10.52 -18.32 -2.43
C THR A 339 -10.18 -17.72 -3.79
N VAL A 340 -10.67 -16.52 -4.11
CA VAL A 340 -10.41 -15.86 -5.40
C VAL A 340 -9.01 -15.25 -5.39
N PRO A 341 -8.12 -15.55 -6.38
CA PRO A 341 -6.77 -15.01 -6.39
C PRO A 341 -6.75 -13.50 -6.58
N ALA A 342 -5.85 -12.81 -5.86
CA ALA A 342 -5.61 -11.38 -6.01
C ALA A 342 -4.68 -11.11 -7.20
N CYS A 343 -5.20 -11.25 -8.43
CA CYS A 343 -4.44 -11.03 -9.67
C CYS A 343 -5.04 -9.89 -10.51
N ALA A 344 -4.33 -9.46 -11.55
CA ALA A 344 -4.71 -8.33 -12.40
C ALA A 344 -6.08 -8.51 -13.07
N GLY A 345 -6.50 -9.76 -13.33
CA GLY A 345 -7.81 -10.05 -13.91
C GLY A 345 -8.98 -9.46 -13.12
N LEU A 346 -8.86 -9.31 -11.79
CA LEU A 346 -9.91 -8.70 -10.98
C LEU A 346 -10.22 -7.25 -11.40
N MET A 347 -9.23 -6.52 -11.88
CA MET A 347 -9.39 -5.12 -12.27
C MET A 347 -9.85 -4.91 -13.72
N GLU A 348 -9.89 -5.96 -14.58
CA GLU A 348 -10.31 -5.81 -15.97
C GLU A 348 -11.71 -5.17 -16.16
N PRO A 349 -12.75 -5.55 -15.38
CA PRO A 349 -14.08 -4.94 -15.53
C PRO A 349 -14.23 -3.61 -14.79
N ILE A 350 -13.17 -3.09 -14.14
CA ILE A 350 -13.21 -1.90 -13.30
C ILE A 350 -12.32 -0.82 -13.90
N LYS A 351 -12.90 0.35 -14.20
CA LYS A 351 -12.15 1.53 -14.63
C LYS A 351 -12.06 2.53 -13.49
N VAL A 352 -10.89 3.12 -13.30
CA VAL A 352 -10.65 4.17 -12.30
C VAL A 352 -10.34 5.47 -13.02
N ARG A 353 -11.01 6.55 -12.61
CA ARG A 353 -10.76 7.91 -13.06
C ARG A 353 -10.49 8.79 -11.85
N ALA A 354 -9.28 9.31 -11.74
CA ALA A 354 -8.87 10.28 -10.74
C ALA A 354 -8.30 11.51 -11.46
N PRO A 355 -8.87 12.71 -11.27
CA PRO A 355 -8.40 13.93 -11.95
C PRO A 355 -6.95 14.23 -11.58
N GLU A 356 -6.12 14.54 -12.57
CA GLU A 356 -4.73 14.96 -12.36
C GLU A 356 -4.68 16.25 -11.54
N GLY A 357 -3.69 16.34 -10.64
CA GLY A 357 -3.55 17.47 -9.73
C GLY A 357 -4.56 17.50 -8.59
N SER A 358 -5.37 16.43 -8.41
CA SER A 358 -6.21 16.27 -7.22
C SER A 358 -5.48 15.55 -6.09
N VAL A 359 -6.02 15.61 -4.86
CA VAL A 359 -5.46 14.92 -3.69
C VAL A 359 -5.41 13.39 -3.84
N VAL A 360 -6.09 12.82 -4.82
CA VAL A 360 -6.10 11.37 -5.14
C VAL A 360 -5.29 11.02 -6.39
N ASN A 361 -4.69 12.01 -7.05
CA ASN A 361 -3.81 11.83 -8.21
C ASN A 361 -2.86 13.04 -8.31
N ALA A 362 -2.08 13.24 -7.26
CA ALA A 362 -1.15 14.35 -7.16
C ALA A 362 0.03 14.18 -8.12
N GLN A 363 0.56 15.31 -8.56
CA GLN A 363 1.70 15.41 -9.46
C GLN A 363 2.91 16.00 -8.73
N ALA A 364 4.12 15.71 -9.23
CA ALA A 364 5.33 16.31 -8.70
C ALA A 364 5.26 17.85 -8.76
N PRO A 365 5.78 18.55 -7.75
CA PRO A 365 6.56 18.08 -6.60
C PRO A 365 5.76 17.88 -5.29
N ALA A 366 4.48 17.63 -5.35
CA ALA A 366 3.61 17.53 -4.17
C ALA A 366 4.15 16.51 -3.13
N ALA A 367 4.10 16.84 -1.85
CA ALA A 367 4.39 15.92 -0.77
C ALA A 367 3.31 14.83 -0.66
N VAL A 368 3.68 13.56 -0.42
CA VAL A 368 2.77 12.41 -0.54
C VAL A 368 2.89 11.38 0.61
N ALA A 369 3.74 11.61 1.61
CA ALA A 369 3.99 10.63 2.67
C ALA A 369 2.70 10.22 3.40
N ALA A 370 1.86 11.16 3.79
CA ALA A 370 0.58 10.91 4.46
C ALA A 370 -0.52 10.44 3.49
N GLY A 371 -0.37 10.67 2.19
CA GLY A 371 -1.28 10.17 1.16
C GLY A 371 -1.33 8.65 1.13
N ASN A 372 -0.19 7.99 1.27
CA ASN A 372 -0.07 6.53 1.34
C ASN A 372 -0.82 5.93 2.54
N VAL A 373 -0.90 6.65 3.63
CA VAL A 373 -1.40 6.13 4.93
C VAL A 373 -2.76 6.70 5.31
N GLU A 374 -2.99 8.01 5.22
CA GLU A 374 -4.24 8.62 5.68
C GLU A 374 -5.27 8.76 4.56
N THR A 375 -4.84 9.27 3.39
CA THR A 375 -5.75 9.43 2.24
C THR A 375 -6.18 8.08 1.67
N SER A 376 -5.30 7.08 1.67
CA SER A 376 -5.65 5.72 1.26
C SER A 376 -6.79 5.13 2.10
N GLN A 377 -6.76 5.31 3.43
CA GLN A 377 -7.83 4.90 4.34
C GLN A 377 -9.14 5.64 4.03
N ARG A 378 -9.05 6.95 3.74
CA ARG A 378 -10.23 7.75 3.41
C ARG A 378 -10.83 7.37 2.06
N ILE A 379 -10.02 7.01 1.07
CA ILE A 379 -10.50 6.48 -0.22
C ILE A 379 -11.31 5.20 0.01
N VAL A 380 -10.84 4.28 0.86
CA VAL A 380 -11.60 3.07 1.21
C VAL A 380 -12.91 3.41 1.89
N ASP A 381 -12.90 4.31 2.88
CA ASP A 381 -14.11 4.72 3.59
C ASP A 381 -15.16 5.31 2.65
N VAL A 382 -14.78 6.21 1.73
CA VAL A 382 -15.73 6.84 0.80
C VAL A 382 -16.26 5.87 -0.24
N LEU A 383 -15.44 4.91 -0.71
CA LEU A 383 -15.86 3.83 -1.60
C LEU A 383 -16.89 2.90 -0.93
N LEU A 384 -16.61 2.46 0.30
CA LEU A 384 -17.53 1.62 1.06
C LEU A 384 -18.84 2.38 1.35
N ARG A 385 -18.77 3.67 1.69
CA ARG A 385 -19.96 4.49 1.91
C ARG A 385 -20.84 4.61 0.65
N ALA A 386 -20.22 4.73 -0.53
CA ALA A 386 -20.94 4.72 -1.80
C ALA A 386 -21.60 3.36 -2.05
N LEU A 387 -20.86 2.26 -1.89
CA LEU A 387 -21.35 0.91 -2.09
C LEU A 387 -22.44 0.50 -1.07
N ALA A 388 -22.47 1.09 0.11
CA ALA A 388 -23.51 0.83 1.12
C ALA A 388 -24.93 1.19 0.62
N GLN A 389 -25.06 2.09 -0.37
CA GLN A 389 -26.34 2.42 -1.01
C GLN A 389 -26.87 1.27 -1.88
N ALA A 390 -25.95 0.52 -2.51
CA ALA A 390 -26.30 -0.64 -3.35
C ALA A 390 -26.33 -1.96 -2.57
N LEU A 391 -25.54 -2.07 -1.52
CA LEU A 391 -25.30 -3.29 -0.76
C LEU A 391 -25.46 -3.03 0.76
N PRO A 392 -26.64 -2.55 1.22
CA PRO A 392 -26.84 -2.12 2.61
C PRO A 392 -26.57 -3.23 3.63
N ASP A 393 -26.86 -4.50 3.28
CA ASP A 393 -26.68 -5.65 4.18
C ASP A 393 -25.30 -6.32 4.08
N ARG A 394 -24.37 -5.71 3.35
CA ARG A 394 -23.02 -6.27 3.16
C ARG A 394 -21.91 -5.34 3.63
N ILE A 395 -22.10 -4.02 3.53
CA ILE A 395 -21.06 -3.04 3.79
C ILE A 395 -20.99 -2.71 5.29
N PRO A 396 -19.79 -2.74 5.90
CA PRO A 396 -19.58 -2.34 7.29
C PRO A 396 -19.64 -0.82 7.47
N ALA A 397 -19.91 -0.38 8.71
CA ALA A 397 -19.65 1.00 9.13
C ALA A 397 -18.16 1.35 9.03
N ALA A 398 -17.81 2.63 9.10
CA ALA A 398 -16.42 3.06 9.01
C ALA A 398 -15.56 2.47 10.13
N SER A 399 -14.40 1.96 9.77
CA SER A 399 -13.33 1.63 10.73
C SER A 399 -12.66 2.91 11.23
N SER A 400 -11.64 2.81 12.06
CA SER A 400 -10.89 3.97 12.60
C SER A 400 -10.46 4.96 11.53
N GLY A 401 -10.28 4.54 10.28
CA GLY A 401 -10.07 5.39 9.10
C GLY A 401 -8.79 6.23 9.14
N THR A 402 -7.79 5.78 9.87
CA THR A 402 -6.46 6.40 10.03
C THR A 402 -5.47 5.32 10.46
N MET A 403 -4.23 5.42 9.99
CA MET A 403 -3.16 4.51 10.45
C MET A 403 -2.50 5.00 11.74
N ASN A 404 -2.81 6.21 12.20
CA ASN A 404 -2.22 6.82 13.40
C ASN A 404 -0.70 6.71 13.42
N ASN A 405 -0.05 7.22 12.37
CA ASN A 405 1.39 7.09 12.20
C ASN A 405 2.14 7.90 13.24
N LEU A 406 3.11 7.27 13.86
CA LEU A 406 4.08 7.87 14.76
C LEU A 406 5.48 7.60 14.22
N SER A 407 6.26 8.65 14.04
CA SER A 407 7.68 8.55 13.78
C SER A 407 8.47 9.38 14.77
N PHE A 408 9.66 8.91 15.14
CA PHE A 408 10.58 9.67 15.96
C PHE A 408 12.01 9.15 15.78
N GLY A 409 12.98 9.99 16.14
CA GLY A 409 14.38 9.65 16.11
C GLY A 409 15.20 10.61 16.95
N GLY A 410 16.46 10.25 17.15
CA GLY A 410 17.40 10.99 17.97
C GLY A 410 18.75 10.28 18.02
N ILE A 411 19.51 10.53 19.08
CA ILE A 411 20.75 9.82 19.38
C ILE A 411 20.49 8.86 20.54
N ASP A 412 20.82 7.60 20.35
CA ASP A 412 20.75 6.60 21.42
C ASP A 412 21.92 6.80 22.39
N PRO A 413 21.67 7.17 23.65
CA PRO A 413 22.75 7.43 24.61
C PRO A 413 23.56 6.17 24.98
N ARG A 414 23.05 4.97 24.69
CA ARG A 414 23.74 3.70 24.95
C ARG A 414 24.83 3.42 23.92
N SER A 415 24.64 3.85 22.67
CA SER A 415 25.56 3.56 21.54
C SER A 415 26.20 4.82 20.94
N GLY A 416 25.66 6.00 21.22
CA GLY A 416 26.02 7.26 20.54
C GLY A 416 25.58 7.34 19.09
N GLN A 417 24.80 6.37 18.59
CA GLN A 417 24.36 6.32 17.20
C GLN A 417 22.98 6.94 17.00
N SER A 418 22.74 7.45 15.80
CA SER A 418 21.40 7.87 15.37
C SER A 418 20.46 6.68 15.29
N PHE A 419 19.20 6.90 15.68
CA PHE A 419 18.12 5.96 15.45
C PHE A 419 16.92 6.66 14.82
N ALA A 420 16.12 5.88 14.11
CA ALA A 420 14.83 6.30 13.57
C ALA A 420 13.83 5.15 13.75
N TYR A 421 12.65 5.47 14.27
CA TYR A 421 11.56 4.54 14.50
C TYR A 421 10.29 5.04 13.83
N TYR A 422 9.50 4.10 13.30
CA TYR A 422 8.19 4.35 12.72
C TYR A 422 7.21 3.24 13.12
N GLU A 423 6.00 3.62 13.49
CA GLU A 423 4.90 2.67 13.66
C GLU A 423 3.56 3.24 13.20
N THR A 424 2.66 2.34 12.77
CA THR A 424 1.23 2.57 12.67
C THR A 424 0.56 2.00 13.91
N ILE A 425 -0.51 2.64 14.40
CA ILE A 425 -1.20 2.22 15.61
C ILE A 425 -2.62 1.80 15.26
N ALA A 426 -3.02 0.60 15.70
CA ALA A 426 -4.33 0.03 15.46
C ALA A 426 -5.47 0.89 16.02
N GLY A 427 -6.68 0.71 15.49
CA GLY A 427 -7.89 1.38 15.96
C GLY A 427 -9.07 0.44 16.08
N GLY A 428 -10.29 0.98 16.14
CA GLY A 428 -11.52 0.18 16.15
C GLY A 428 -11.99 -0.16 14.73
N MET A 429 -12.38 -1.40 14.50
CA MET A 429 -13.06 -1.83 13.27
C MET A 429 -14.52 -1.37 13.27
N GLY A 430 -15.05 -0.96 12.13
CA GLY A 430 -16.46 -0.70 11.95
C GLY A 430 -17.32 -1.95 12.18
N ALA A 431 -18.50 -1.77 12.78
CA ALA A 431 -19.46 -2.86 12.92
C ALA A 431 -19.98 -3.31 11.55
N ARG A 432 -20.33 -4.58 11.46
CA ARG A 432 -20.84 -5.24 10.25
C ARG A 432 -22.34 -5.50 10.38
N PRO A 433 -23.04 -5.80 9.29
CA PRO A 433 -24.49 -6.10 9.33
C PRO A 433 -24.92 -7.22 10.28
N ARG A 434 -23.99 -8.10 10.68
CA ARG A 434 -24.27 -9.28 11.52
C ARG A 434 -23.24 -9.52 12.63
N ALA A 435 -22.38 -8.54 12.91
CA ALA A 435 -21.36 -8.69 13.95
C ALA A 435 -20.81 -7.35 14.42
N ASP A 436 -20.39 -7.32 15.67
CA ASP A 436 -19.62 -6.21 16.21
C ASP A 436 -18.29 -6.00 15.48
N GLY A 437 -17.75 -4.80 15.53
CA GLY A 437 -16.41 -4.48 15.10
C GLY A 437 -15.36 -5.01 16.08
N LEU A 438 -14.22 -5.44 15.57
CA LEU A 438 -13.08 -5.85 16.40
C LEU A 438 -12.39 -4.63 16.99
N SER A 439 -11.90 -4.78 18.22
CA SER A 439 -11.19 -3.71 18.93
C SER A 439 -9.68 -3.83 18.77
N GLY A 440 -8.98 -2.72 18.61
CA GLY A 440 -7.52 -2.68 18.56
C GLY A 440 -6.92 -3.44 17.37
N VAL A 441 -7.48 -3.30 16.17
CA VAL A 441 -7.05 -4.00 14.95
C VAL A 441 -6.66 -3.02 13.85
N HIS A 442 -5.70 -3.42 13.02
CA HIS A 442 -5.42 -2.76 11.75
C HIS A 442 -6.52 -3.11 10.74
N THR A 443 -6.92 -2.15 9.92
CA THR A 443 -8.02 -2.32 8.96
C THR A 443 -7.68 -1.71 7.60
N HIS A 444 -8.35 -2.20 6.55
CA HIS A 444 -8.29 -1.67 5.19
C HIS A 444 -6.89 -1.69 4.59
N MET A 445 -6.25 -0.53 4.43
CA MET A 445 -5.00 -0.40 3.68
C MET A 445 -3.76 -0.81 4.48
N THR A 446 -3.91 -1.13 5.76
CA THR A 446 -2.82 -1.61 6.62
C THR A 446 -3.14 -2.97 7.24
N ASN A 447 -2.13 -3.82 7.30
CA ASN A 447 -2.16 -5.16 7.92
C ASN A 447 -0.87 -5.39 8.74
N SER A 448 -0.18 -4.29 9.10
CA SER A 448 1.05 -4.37 9.88
C SER A 448 0.77 -4.75 11.34
N LEU A 449 1.80 -5.22 12.01
CA LEU A 449 1.79 -5.46 13.46
C LEU A 449 2.51 -4.31 14.18
N ASN A 450 2.34 -4.20 15.49
CA ASN A 450 3.21 -3.35 16.30
C ASN A 450 4.44 -4.15 16.73
N THR A 451 5.57 -3.45 16.90
CA THR A 451 6.77 -4.04 17.49
C THR A 451 6.45 -4.51 18.91
N PRO A 452 6.78 -5.75 19.30
CA PRO A 452 6.64 -6.20 20.67
C PRO A 452 7.32 -5.23 21.66
N ILE A 453 6.71 -5.01 22.82
CA ILE A 453 7.16 -3.98 23.76
C ILE A 453 8.61 -4.22 24.18
N GLU A 454 8.96 -5.47 24.45
CA GLU A 454 10.31 -5.87 24.87
C GLU A 454 11.34 -5.60 23.75
N ALA A 455 11.00 -5.90 22.52
CA ALA A 455 11.86 -5.63 21.37
C ALA A 455 12.01 -4.12 21.13
N LEU A 456 10.94 -3.35 21.30
CA LEU A 456 10.95 -1.89 21.17
C LEU A 456 11.86 -1.24 22.21
N GLU A 457 11.69 -1.58 23.50
CA GLU A 457 12.46 -1.02 24.61
C GLU A 457 13.92 -1.46 24.59
N SER A 458 14.20 -2.68 24.10
CA SER A 458 15.57 -3.15 23.90
C SER A 458 16.29 -2.42 22.77
N SER A 459 15.58 -2.16 21.66
CA SER A 459 16.19 -1.58 20.45
C SER A 459 16.28 -0.06 20.49
N TYR A 460 15.37 0.62 21.18
CA TYR A 460 15.27 2.08 21.18
C TYR A 460 15.24 2.64 22.61
N PRO A 461 15.73 3.88 22.83
CA PRO A 461 15.72 4.52 24.15
C PRO A 461 14.32 5.06 24.49
N VAL A 462 13.36 4.16 24.64
CA VAL A 462 11.96 4.45 24.98
C VAL A 462 11.43 3.48 26.02
N ARG A 463 10.31 3.82 26.66
CA ARG A 463 9.55 2.94 27.55
C ARG A 463 8.07 3.03 27.22
N VAL A 464 7.40 1.91 27.05
CA VAL A 464 5.96 1.85 26.85
C VAL A 464 5.26 1.92 28.20
N ARG A 465 4.61 3.04 28.50
CA ARG A 465 3.86 3.25 29.74
C ARG A 465 2.49 2.59 29.73
N SER A 466 1.85 2.54 28.56
CA SER A 466 0.53 1.94 28.39
C SER A 466 0.33 1.47 26.94
N TYR A 467 -0.23 0.27 26.79
CA TYR A 467 -0.80 -0.20 25.53
C TYR A 467 -2.08 -0.99 25.83
N SER A 468 -3.23 -0.33 25.72
CA SER A 468 -4.51 -0.85 26.19
C SER A 468 -5.67 -0.43 25.29
N LEU A 469 -6.81 -1.10 25.40
CA LEU A 469 -8.02 -0.73 24.70
C LEU A 469 -8.60 0.58 25.26
N ARG A 470 -8.93 1.51 24.37
CA ARG A 470 -9.69 2.73 24.67
C ARG A 470 -11.18 2.40 24.80
N ARG A 471 -11.56 1.85 25.93
CA ARG A 471 -12.91 1.34 26.18
C ARG A 471 -14.00 2.38 25.89
N ARG A 472 -15.12 1.94 25.30
CA ARG A 472 -16.29 2.76 24.92
C ARG A 472 -15.97 3.82 23.86
N SER A 473 -14.96 3.61 23.02
CA SER A 473 -14.68 4.48 21.86
C SER A 473 -15.41 4.03 20.60
N GLY A 474 -15.83 2.76 20.50
CA GLY A 474 -16.65 2.27 19.40
C GLY A 474 -18.08 2.83 19.42
N GLY A 475 -18.62 3.12 18.24
CA GLY A 475 -19.98 3.64 18.03
C GLY A 475 -21.05 2.65 18.44
N ALA A 476 -22.13 3.13 19.07
CA ALA A 476 -23.27 2.32 19.45
C ALA A 476 -24.13 1.98 18.22
N GLY A 477 -24.81 0.84 18.26
CA GLY A 477 -25.75 0.36 17.25
C GLY A 477 -26.34 -0.97 17.67
N ARG A 478 -27.14 -1.59 16.80
CA ARG A 478 -27.52 -3.01 16.97
C ARG A 478 -26.26 -3.87 17.08
N TYR A 479 -25.26 -3.55 16.25
CA TYR A 479 -23.90 -4.06 16.37
C TYR A 479 -22.97 -2.88 16.67
N ARG A 480 -22.10 -3.08 17.66
CA ARG A 480 -21.22 -2.03 18.17
C ARG A 480 -19.93 -1.98 17.37
N GLY A 481 -19.44 -0.78 17.06
CA GLY A 481 -18.09 -0.58 16.54
C GLY A 481 -17.02 -1.01 17.54
N GLY A 482 -15.88 -1.48 17.05
CA GLY A 482 -14.73 -1.85 17.86
C GLY A 482 -14.10 -0.64 18.57
N ASP A 483 -13.48 -0.88 19.71
CA ASP A 483 -12.75 0.15 20.45
C ASP A 483 -11.37 0.40 19.84
N GLY A 484 -10.91 1.65 19.87
CA GLY A 484 -9.53 2.03 19.60
C GLY A 484 -8.58 1.60 20.71
N VAL A 485 -7.35 2.07 20.64
CA VAL A 485 -6.29 1.80 21.66
C VAL A 485 -5.76 3.10 22.26
N ILE A 486 -5.12 2.96 23.42
CA ILE A 486 -4.31 3.97 24.07
C ILE A 486 -2.86 3.48 24.00
N ARG A 487 -1.98 4.29 23.42
CA ARG A 487 -0.55 4.05 23.34
C ARG A 487 0.17 5.20 24.05
N GLU A 488 0.92 4.89 25.10
CA GLU A 488 1.76 5.85 25.81
C GLU A 488 3.22 5.43 25.73
N ILE A 489 4.06 6.30 25.20
CA ILE A 489 5.50 6.09 25.05
C ILE A 489 6.24 7.20 25.78
N GLU A 490 7.11 6.84 26.72
CA GLU A 490 8.07 7.72 27.35
C GLU A 490 9.38 7.70 26.55
N PHE A 491 9.91 8.87 26.24
CA PHE A 491 11.20 9.03 25.59
C PHE A 491 12.30 9.14 26.67
N LEU A 492 13.30 8.25 26.60
CA LEU A 492 14.42 8.22 27.56
C LEU A 492 15.59 9.10 27.12
N THR A 493 15.50 9.71 25.94
CA THR A 493 16.44 10.69 25.38
C THR A 493 15.65 11.77 24.68
N ASP A 494 16.30 12.87 24.30
CA ASP A 494 15.71 13.91 23.48
C ASP A 494 15.38 13.35 22.08
N VAL A 495 14.16 13.57 21.63
CA VAL A 495 13.70 13.09 20.32
C VAL A 495 13.04 14.21 19.52
N ARG A 496 13.17 14.08 18.20
CA ARG A 496 12.34 14.77 17.23
C ARG A 496 11.40 13.77 16.59
N GLY A 497 10.12 14.09 16.50
CA GLY A 497 9.15 13.16 15.94
C GLY A 497 8.03 13.85 15.19
N SER A 498 7.19 13.05 14.56
CA SER A 498 5.98 13.50 13.89
C SER A 498 4.81 12.55 14.11
N ILE A 499 3.62 13.11 14.05
CA ILE A 499 2.36 12.38 14.00
C ILE A 499 1.70 12.73 12.67
N LEU A 500 1.33 11.70 11.92
CA LEU A 500 0.45 11.81 10.76
C LEU A 500 -0.75 10.92 11.02
N SER A 501 -1.85 11.54 11.39
CA SER A 501 -3.08 10.87 11.78
C SER A 501 -4.30 11.67 11.33
N ASP A 502 -5.48 11.06 11.40
CA ASP A 502 -6.73 11.67 10.97
C ASP A 502 -7.88 11.24 11.89
N ARG A 503 -9.12 11.59 11.59
CA ARG A 503 -10.29 11.25 12.41
C ARG A 503 -10.27 11.85 13.81
N ARG A 504 -9.71 13.05 13.95
CA ARG A 504 -9.80 13.85 15.17
C ARG A 504 -10.98 14.84 15.12
N ALA A 505 -11.29 15.38 13.94
CA ALA A 505 -12.43 16.26 13.69
C ALA A 505 -13.60 15.49 13.06
N PHE A 506 -13.37 14.77 11.96
CA PHE A 506 -14.38 13.95 11.29
C PHE A 506 -14.33 12.52 11.83
N THR A 507 -15.28 12.13 12.65
CA THR A 507 -15.32 10.81 13.31
C THR A 507 -15.72 9.69 12.34
N PRO A 508 -15.34 8.42 12.61
CA PRO A 508 -15.77 7.27 11.83
C PRO A 508 -17.29 7.13 11.83
N TYR A 509 -17.92 7.15 10.66
CA TYR A 509 -19.37 7.13 10.52
C TYR A 509 -19.98 5.77 10.90
N GLY A 510 -21.19 5.78 11.47
CA GLY A 510 -22.04 4.61 11.59
C GLY A 510 -22.89 4.39 10.34
N LEU A 511 -23.42 3.17 10.15
CA LEU A 511 -24.33 2.84 9.05
C LEU A 511 -25.67 2.27 9.57
N ALA A 512 -26.68 2.31 8.71
CA ALA A 512 -28.03 1.76 8.99
C ALA A 512 -28.63 2.24 10.33
N GLY A 513 -28.35 3.47 10.74
CA GLY A 513 -28.82 4.05 12.02
C GLY A 513 -27.86 3.86 13.20
N GLY A 514 -26.74 3.17 13.03
CA GLY A 514 -25.67 3.10 14.02
C GLY A 514 -24.98 4.47 14.23
N LYS A 515 -24.42 4.67 15.42
CA LYS A 515 -23.76 5.91 15.82
C LYS A 515 -22.28 5.93 15.38
N PRO A 516 -21.68 7.11 15.17
CA PRO A 516 -20.26 7.21 14.87
C PRO A 516 -19.39 6.74 16.05
N GLY A 517 -18.18 6.27 15.72
CA GLY A 517 -17.13 6.03 16.70
C GLY A 517 -16.57 7.34 17.26
N ARG A 518 -15.89 7.29 18.41
CA ARG A 518 -15.21 8.48 18.97
C ARG A 518 -13.95 8.79 18.18
N GLY A 519 -13.70 10.07 17.90
CA GLY A 519 -12.47 10.56 17.28
C GLY A 519 -11.23 10.34 18.14
N GLY A 520 -10.06 10.32 17.51
CA GLY A 520 -8.78 10.16 18.19
C GLY A 520 -8.32 11.42 18.94
N ARG A 521 -7.23 11.28 19.74
CA ARG A 521 -6.57 12.38 20.46
C ARG A 521 -5.08 12.14 20.56
N ASN A 522 -4.30 13.20 20.54
CA ASN A 522 -2.85 13.15 20.73
C ASN A 522 -2.45 14.15 21.82
N GLU A 523 -1.61 13.74 22.77
CA GLU A 523 -1.13 14.58 23.88
C GLU A 523 0.36 14.33 24.12
N LEU A 524 1.12 15.38 24.37
CA LEU A 524 2.50 15.32 24.81
C LEU A 524 2.59 15.90 26.22
N ARG A 525 3.12 15.12 27.15
CA ARG A 525 3.36 15.52 28.54
C ARG A 525 4.86 15.71 28.75
N ALA A 526 5.27 16.91 29.09
CA ALA A 526 6.66 17.27 29.33
C ALA A 526 6.77 18.28 30.47
N LYS A 527 7.68 18.08 31.43
CA LYS A 527 7.96 19.02 32.52
C LYS A 527 6.71 19.50 33.28
N GLY A 528 5.77 18.59 33.55
CA GLY A 528 4.50 18.88 34.24
C GLY A 528 3.40 19.54 33.40
N HIS A 529 3.66 19.87 32.14
CA HIS A 529 2.70 20.44 31.22
C HIS A 529 2.12 19.38 30.29
N VAL A 530 0.84 19.55 29.90
CA VAL A 530 0.15 18.70 28.92
C VAL A 530 -0.23 19.55 27.72
N ALA A 531 0.39 19.26 26.58
CA ALA A 531 0.07 19.88 25.30
C ALA A 531 -0.81 18.96 24.46
N LYS A 532 -1.97 19.44 23.99
CA LYS A 532 -2.75 18.75 22.96
C LYS A 532 -2.07 18.94 21.61
N LEU A 533 -1.80 17.82 20.92
CA LEU A 533 -1.19 17.87 19.60
C LEU A 533 -2.26 17.74 18.50
N PRO A 534 -2.08 18.45 17.38
CA PRO A 534 -2.93 18.30 16.18
C PRO A 534 -2.91 16.88 15.61
N SER A 535 -3.81 16.63 14.66
CA SER A 535 -3.86 15.38 13.89
C SER A 535 -2.56 15.11 13.12
N LYS A 536 -1.97 16.18 12.60
CA LYS A 536 -0.72 16.17 11.83
C LYS A 536 0.22 17.23 12.43
N THR A 537 1.39 16.80 12.88
CA THR A 537 2.33 17.72 13.56
C THR A 537 3.75 17.14 13.61
N VAL A 538 4.72 18.02 13.68
CA VAL A 538 6.08 17.73 14.11
C VAL A 538 6.23 18.19 15.55
N PHE A 539 6.94 17.44 16.37
CA PHE A 539 7.19 17.78 17.77
C PHE A 539 8.66 17.51 18.16
N SER A 540 9.12 18.22 19.17
CA SER A 540 10.36 17.90 19.87
C SER A 540 10.00 17.58 21.32
N ALA A 541 10.57 16.50 21.83
CA ALA A 541 10.28 16.03 23.17
C ALA A 541 11.60 15.77 23.93
N PRO A 542 11.88 16.49 25.03
CA PRO A 542 13.03 16.20 25.87
C PRO A 542 12.87 14.87 26.57
N ALA A 543 14.00 14.31 27.05
CA ALA A 543 14.02 13.09 27.86
C ALA A 543 13.02 13.17 29.04
N GLY A 544 12.33 12.06 29.32
CA GLY A 544 11.27 11.97 30.33
C GLY A 544 9.88 12.43 29.84
N SER A 545 9.75 12.92 28.61
CA SER A 545 8.44 13.25 28.02
C SER A 545 7.64 12.00 27.70
N VAL A 546 6.31 12.07 27.86
CA VAL A 546 5.39 10.97 27.52
C VAL A 546 4.44 11.43 26.42
N LEU A 547 4.49 10.75 25.29
CA LEU A 547 3.52 10.90 24.20
C LEU A 547 2.37 9.90 24.43
N ARG A 548 1.14 10.43 24.44
CA ARG A 548 -0.10 9.64 24.51
C ARG A 548 -0.89 9.80 23.22
N ILE A 549 -1.21 8.68 22.56
CA ILE A 549 -2.07 8.59 21.39
C ILE A 549 -3.28 7.74 21.76
N GLU A 550 -4.46 8.32 21.61
CA GLU A 550 -5.75 7.63 21.70
C GLU A 550 -6.32 7.48 20.30
N THR A 551 -6.42 6.26 19.79
CA THR A 551 -6.90 6.03 18.44
C THR A 551 -8.43 6.04 18.36
N PRO A 552 -9.03 6.31 17.18
CA PRO A 552 -10.48 6.30 17.00
C PRO A 552 -11.07 4.90 17.19
N GLY A 553 -12.30 4.86 17.65
CA GLY A 553 -13.15 3.66 17.56
C GLY A 553 -13.81 3.54 16.19
N GLY A 554 -14.30 2.36 15.84
CA GLY A 554 -15.11 2.13 14.64
C GLY A 554 -16.56 2.59 14.80
N GLY A 555 -17.27 2.86 13.70
CA GLY A 555 -18.69 3.18 13.68
C GLY A 555 -19.58 1.97 14.04
N GLY A 556 -20.74 2.22 14.64
CA GLY A 556 -21.78 1.21 14.90
C GLY A 556 -22.63 0.92 13.65
N TRP A 557 -23.31 -0.23 13.63
CA TRP A 557 -24.18 -0.63 12.54
C TRP A 557 -25.58 -0.99 13.05
N GLY A 558 -26.60 -0.53 12.34
CA GLY A 558 -28.00 -0.77 12.67
C GLY A 558 -28.51 0.09 13.83
N LYS A 559 -29.81 0.37 13.82
CA LYS A 559 -30.47 1.08 14.92
C LYS A 559 -30.52 0.14 16.14
N LYS A 560 -30.20 0.65 17.31
CA LYS A 560 -30.42 -0.06 18.57
C LYS A 560 -31.91 0.04 18.90
N ASP A 561 -32.51 -1.09 19.17
CA ASP A 561 -33.92 -1.18 19.66
C ASP A 561 -34.05 -0.46 20.99
#